data_e0be241dcb09100c0e89a09af93e645a
#
_entry.id   e0be241dcb09100c0e89a09af93e645a
#
_cell.length_a   1.000
_cell.length_b   1.000
_cell.length_c   1.000
_cell.angle_alpha   90.00
_cell.angle_beta   90.00
_cell.angle_gamma   90.00
#
_symmetry.space_group_name_H-M   'P 1'
#
loop_
_entity.id
_entity.type
_entity.pdbx_description
1 polymer ?
#
loop_
_entity_poly.entity_id
_entity_poly.type
_entity_poly.pdbx_seq_one_letter_code
_entity_poly.pdbx_strand_id
1 'polypeptide(L)'
;MSQGFLLMEDFFDKATSDIPGLDPAHDRAMTFLVRQMLDAVAPSNFLATNPEALTRTLETHGTNFQHAVAAFLHDMETRAIGSPSGANEAVGAEVACTPGKVVFRNHLMELIQYAPTTDAVHPEPVLIVPAWIMKYYILDLSPGNSLVRYLTGQGFTVFMISWRNPGAEDAALGMADYLAQGPRSALDYISQATGAEKIHSAGYCLGGTLLSIAAAGMAREGDTRLASMTLFAAQTDFSEPGELSLFINESQVSFLEDVMEAQGYLDSTQMMSAFQMLRSNDLLWSRMIRNYLLGEDDPPMNDLMAWNADSTRMPARMHSEYLRHMFLSNDLAAGRYQVDGHVVSLRDIRLPVFCVGTETDHIAPWKSVFKIHNLGHADVTFALTNGGHNAGVLSEPGHKRRHFHILETRDQDKALSPEDWLEAAAQKNGSWWPAWAKWLSDRSGP
;
A
#
# COMPACT_ATOMS: atom_id res chain seq x y z
N MET A 1 27.03 -27.27 7.28
CA MET A 1 26.47 -26.18 8.08
C MET A 1 25.09 -25.75 7.58
N SER A 2 24.88 -25.46 6.31
CA SER A 2 23.58 -25.03 5.78
C SER A 2 22.41 -26.00 6.04
N GLN A 3 22.63 -27.31 5.84
CA GLN A 3 21.60 -28.32 6.15
C GLN A 3 21.24 -28.38 7.64
N GLY A 4 22.23 -28.24 8.54
CA GLY A 4 21.99 -28.19 9.98
C GLY A 4 21.23 -26.94 10.39
N PHE A 5 21.48 -25.82 9.72
CA PHE A 5 20.75 -24.57 9.96
C PHE A 5 19.30 -24.67 9.47
N LEU A 6 19.05 -25.21 8.28
CA LEU A 6 17.68 -25.45 7.79
C LEU A 6 16.88 -26.41 8.67
N LEU A 7 17.52 -27.43 9.25
CA LEU A 7 16.88 -28.30 10.24
C LEU A 7 16.55 -27.56 11.55
N MET A 8 17.39 -26.60 11.93
CA MET A 8 17.16 -25.77 13.11
C MET A 8 15.99 -24.78 12.84
N GLU A 9 15.94 -24.18 11.66
CA GLU A 9 14.80 -23.34 11.24
C GLU A 9 13.49 -24.13 11.28
N ASP A 10 13.44 -25.31 10.65
CA ASP A 10 12.25 -26.19 10.65
C ASP A 10 11.86 -26.64 12.07
N PHE A 11 12.83 -26.92 12.93
CA PHE A 11 12.59 -27.26 14.32
C PHE A 11 11.96 -26.09 15.09
N PHE A 12 12.52 -24.90 14.99
CA PHE A 12 12.01 -23.73 15.71
C PHE A 12 10.66 -23.28 15.17
N ASP A 13 10.46 -23.31 13.87
CA ASP A 13 9.17 -23.00 13.24
C ASP A 13 8.08 -23.91 13.80
N LYS A 14 8.29 -25.22 13.82
CA LYS A 14 7.36 -26.20 14.42
C LYS A 14 7.22 -26.06 15.93
N ALA A 15 8.27 -25.66 16.62
CA ALA A 15 8.25 -25.53 18.09
C ALA A 15 7.54 -24.25 18.57
N THR A 16 7.44 -23.23 17.70
CA THR A 16 6.83 -21.93 18.02
C THR A 16 5.52 -21.65 17.30
N SER A 17 5.06 -22.57 16.45
CA SER A 17 3.79 -22.47 15.74
C SER A 17 2.73 -23.38 16.38
N ASP A 18 1.48 -22.90 16.38
CA ASP A 18 0.31 -23.65 16.85
C ASP A 18 0.43 -24.14 18.31
N ILE A 19 0.98 -23.30 19.19
CA ILE A 19 1.18 -23.65 20.61
C ILE A 19 -0.19 -23.71 21.30
N PRO A 20 -0.57 -24.88 21.87
CA PRO A 20 -1.86 -25.03 22.53
C PRO A 20 -2.03 -24.06 23.71
N GLY A 21 -3.10 -23.27 23.68
CA GLY A 21 -3.43 -22.33 24.76
C GLY A 21 -2.79 -20.96 24.61
N LEU A 22 -1.97 -20.72 23.57
CA LEU A 22 -1.46 -19.41 23.21
C LEU A 22 -2.47 -18.70 22.31
N ASP A 23 -2.63 -17.39 22.49
CA ASP A 23 -3.42 -16.56 21.60
C ASP A 23 -2.78 -16.55 20.20
N PRO A 24 -3.56 -16.67 19.10
CA PRO A 24 -3.02 -16.74 17.74
C PRO A 24 -2.16 -15.56 17.32
N ALA A 25 -2.39 -14.36 17.87
CA ALA A 25 -1.56 -13.19 17.57
C ALA A 25 -0.19 -13.30 18.26
N HIS A 26 -0.16 -13.78 19.51
CA HIS A 26 1.09 -14.03 20.24
C HIS A 26 1.89 -15.19 19.64
N ASP A 27 1.21 -16.24 19.17
CA ASP A 27 1.82 -17.37 18.47
C ASP A 27 2.57 -16.91 17.22
N ARG A 28 1.91 -16.17 16.35
CA ARG A 28 2.53 -15.56 15.15
C ARG A 28 3.68 -14.63 15.48
N ALA A 29 3.51 -13.77 16.49
CA ALA A 29 4.56 -12.83 16.90
C ALA A 29 5.80 -13.57 17.43
N MET A 30 5.62 -14.65 18.21
CA MET A 30 6.72 -15.48 18.71
C MET A 30 7.46 -16.17 17.57
N THR A 31 6.76 -16.83 16.66
CA THR A 31 7.34 -17.48 15.48
C THR A 31 8.13 -16.48 14.65
N PHE A 32 7.57 -15.30 14.41
CA PHE A 32 8.26 -14.23 13.69
C PHE A 32 9.56 -13.76 14.39
N LEU A 33 9.52 -13.50 15.70
CA LEU A 33 10.69 -13.07 16.46
C LEU A 33 11.80 -14.11 16.45
N VAL A 34 11.45 -15.40 16.62
CA VAL A 34 12.43 -16.49 16.55
C VAL A 34 13.04 -16.57 15.16
N ARG A 35 12.25 -16.42 14.10
CA ARG A 35 12.76 -16.37 12.73
C ARG A 35 13.72 -15.21 12.52
N GLN A 36 13.41 -14.00 13.02
CA GLN A 36 14.32 -12.86 12.95
C GLN A 36 15.68 -13.15 13.65
N MET A 37 15.65 -13.84 14.80
CA MET A 37 16.88 -14.24 15.51
C MET A 37 17.68 -15.26 14.69
N LEU A 38 17.02 -16.22 14.05
CA LEU A 38 17.67 -17.21 13.18
C LEU A 38 18.26 -16.55 11.94
N ASP A 39 17.51 -15.67 11.29
CA ASP A 39 18.01 -14.90 10.14
C ASP A 39 19.31 -14.15 10.48
N ALA A 40 19.39 -13.52 11.66
CA ALA A 40 20.57 -12.80 12.10
C ALA A 40 21.83 -13.69 12.24
N VAL A 41 21.66 -14.96 12.64
CA VAL A 41 22.76 -15.92 12.81
C VAL A 41 22.89 -16.90 11.64
N ALA A 42 22.20 -16.66 10.53
CA ALA A 42 22.25 -17.52 9.36
C ALA A 42 23.70 -17.67 8.84
N PRO A 43 24.14 -18.90 8.54
CA PRO A 43 25.51 -19.14 8.05
C PRO A 43 25.87 -18.35 6.78
N SER A 44 24.88 -17.98 5.98
CA SER A 44 25.04 -17.14 4.78
C SER A 44 25.54 -15.72 5.09
N ASN A 45 25.30 -15.22 6.30
CA ASN A 45 25.66 -13.86 6.69
C ASN A 45 27.16 -13.69 7.05
N PHE A 46 27.89 -14.79 7.16
CA PHE A 46 29.29 -14.77 7.61
C PHE A 46 30.20 -15.35 6.54
N LEU A 47 31.30 -14.64 6.26
CA LEU A 47 32.28 -15.05 5.25
C LEU A 47 32.75 -16.51 5.42
N ALA A 48 33.10 -16.89 6.65
CA ALA A 48 33.67 -18.22 6.92
C ALA A 48 32.67 -19.38 6.69
N THR A 49 31.38 -19.10 6.65
CA THR A 49 30.33 -20.12 6.51
C THR A 49 29.48 -19.95 5.26
N ASN A 50 29.71 -18.88 4.47
CA ASN A 50 29.07 -18.64 3.18
C ASN A 50 30.01 -19.14 2.05
N PRO A 51 29.68 -20.28 1.39
CA PRO A 51 30.55 -20.83 0.35
C PRO A 51 30.64 -19.93 -0.89
N GLU A 52 29.59 -19.17 -1.22
CA GLU A 52 29.58 -18.23 -2.34
C GLU A 52 30.55 -17.07 -2.07
N ALA A 53 30.50 -16.48 -0.88
CA ALA A 53 31.38 -15.40 -0.46
C ALA A 53 32.87 -15.88 -0.41
N LEU A 54 33.12 -17.11 0.06
CA LEU A 54 34.43 -17.69 0.04
C LEU A 54 34.95 -17.88 -1.39
N THR A 55 34.15 -18.46 -2.26
CA THR A 55 34.49 -18.64 -3.67
C THR A 55 34.77 -17.31 -4.33
N ARG A 56 33.89 -16.32 -4.16
CA ARG A 56 34.07 -14.98 -4.69
C ARG A 56 35.36 -14.31 -4.20
N THR A 57 35.70 -14.46 -2.92
CA THR A 57 36.93 -13.93 -2.34
C THR A 57 38.16 -14.54 -2.96
N LEU A 58 38.16 -15.86 -3.22
CA LEU A 58 39.27 -16.54 -3.87
C LEU A 58 39.41 -16.12 -5.34
N GLU A 59 38.30 -16.05 -6.08
CA GLU A 59 38.28 -15.63 -7.49
C GLU A 59 38.76 -14.20 -7.70
N THR A 60 38.36 -13.30 -6.80
CA THR A 60 38.72 -11.89 -6.88
C THR A 60 40.01 -11.54 -6.18
N HIS A 61 40.70 -12.51 -5.61
CA HIS A 61 41.90 -12.29 -4.75
C HIS A 61 41.65 -11.28 -3.63
N GLY A 62 40.41 -11.26 -3.07
CA GLY A 62 40.03 -10.38 -1.97
C GLY A 62 39.61 -8.95 -2.37
N THR A 63 39.57 -8.62 -3.67
CA THR A 63 39.16 -7.28 -4.12
C THR A 63 37.69 -6.99 -3.84
N ASN A 64 36.83 -8.01 -3.70
CA ASN A 64 35.46 -7.87 -3.23
C ASN A 64 35.36 -7.09 -1.90
N PHE A 65 36.35 -7.21 -0.99
CA PHE A 65 36.37 -6.43 0.26
C PHE A 65 36.73 -4.96 0.06
N GLN A 66 37.45 -4.61 -0.99
CA GLN A 66 37.69 -3.18 -1.29
C GLN A 66 36.38 -2.51 -1.70
N HIS A 67 35.55 -3.17 -2.51
CA HIS A 67 34.21 -2.72 -2.85
C HIS A 67 33.31 -2.67 -1.60
N ALA A 68 33.36 -3.70 -0.75
CA ALA A 68 32.62 -3.75 0.50
C ALA A 68 32.92 -2.56 1.44
N VAL A 69 34.22 -2.23 1.59
CA VAL A 69 34.62 -1.05 2.40
C VAL A 69 34.12 0.25 1.78
N ALA A 70 34.22 0.40 0.46
CA ALA A 70 33.71 1.58 -0.23
C ALA A 70 32.18 1.72 -0.07
N ALA A 71 31.44 0.64 -0.24
CA ALA A 71 29.99 0.59 -0.02
C ALA A 71 29.60 0.95 1.43
N PHE A 72 30.33 0.40 2.42
CA PHE A 72 30.13 0.71 3.82
C PHE A 72 30.36 2.19 4.16
N LEU A 73 31.45 2.77 3.65
CA LEU A 73 31.77 4.18 3.85
C LEU A 73 30.69 5.07 3.19
N HIS A 74 30.26 4.73 1.99
CA HIS A 74 29.18 5.42 1.29
C HIS A 74 27.85 5.36 2.07
N ASP A 75 27.48 4.18 2.59
CA ASP A 75 26.28 4.02 3.42
C ASP A 75 26.38 4.84 4.73
N MET A 76 27.56 4.91 5.34
CA MET A 76 27.79 5.75 6.52
C MET A 76 27.65 7.25 6.20
N GLU A 77 28.24 7.71 5.12
CA GLU A 77 28.12 9.09 4.66
C GLU A 77 26.67 9.47 4.36
N THR A 78 25.95 8.61 3.64
CA THR A 78 24.54 8.82 3.29
C THR A 78 23.67 8.90 4.53
N ARG A 79 23.90 8.05 5.53
CA ARG A 79 23.19 8.10 6.82
C ARG A 79 23.53 9.34 7.64
N ALA A 80 24.82 9.76 7.66
CA ALA A 80 25.27 10.91 8.44
C ALA A 80 24.76 12.25 7.88
N ILE A 81 24.60 12.34 6.55
CA ILE A 81 24.13 13.54 5.87
C ILE A 81 22.60 13.64 5.93
N GLY A 82 21.90 12.56 6.37
CA GLY A 82 20.43 12.51 6.35
C GLY A 82 19.91 12.64 4.92
N SER A 83 20.65 12.08 3.98
CA SER A 83 20.45 12.34 2.57
C SER A 83 19.08 11.84 2.13
N PRO A 84 18.22 12.69 1.63
CA PRO A 84 17.16 12.23 0.77
C PRO A 84 17.87 11.61 -0.43
N SER A 85 17.66 10.34 -0.62
CA SER A 85 17.95 9.65 -1.86
C SER A 85 17.62 10.54 -3.06
N GLY A 86 18.27 10.31 -4.20
CA GLY A 86 17.98 10.97 -5.47
C GLY A 86 16.53 10.89 -5.98
N ALA A 87 15.61 10.36 -5.17
CA ALA A 87 14.18 10.32 -5.41
C ALA A 87 13.58 11.73 -5.64
N ASN A 88 14.04 12.74 -4.88
CA ASN A 88 13.52 14.11 -5.04
C ASN A 88 13.93 14.78 -6.37
N GLU A 89 15.05 14.39 -6.96
CA GLU A 89 15.50 14.93 -8.24
C GLU A 89 14.77 14.28 -9.43
N ALA A 90 14.28 13.08 -9.27
CA ALA A 90 13.56 12.33 -10.29
C ALA A 90 12.07 12.70 -10.41
N VAL A 91 11.49 13.33 -9.37
CA VAL A 91 10.06 13.70 -9.35
C VAL A 91 9.80 14.82 -10.39
N GLY A 92 8.84 14.57 -11.26
CA GLY A 92 8.49 15.46 -12.38
C GLY A 92 9.34 15.28 -13.63
N ALA A 93 10.43 14.49 -13.55
CA ALA A 93 11.31 14.19 -14.69
C ALA A 93 11.29 12.70 -15.07
N GLU A 94 11.54 11.83 -14.13
CA GLU A 94 11.59 10.37 -14.34
C GLU A 94 10.38 9.66 -13.70
N VAL A 95 9.93 10.13 -12.55
CA VAL A 95 8.73 9.68 -11.85
C VAL A 95 7.74 10.83 -11.70
N ALA A 96 6.45 10.52 -11.53
CA ALA A 96 5.37 11.51 -11.39
C ALA A 96 5.35 12.55 -12.53
N CYS A 97 5.60 12.13 -13.75
CA CYS A 97 5.82 13.03 -14.87
C CYS A 97 4.63 13.16 -15.85
N THR A 98 3.47 12.57 -15.54
CA THR A 98 2.26 12.82 -16.33
C THR A 98 1.84 14.29 -16.21
N PRO A 99 1.66 15.02 -17.31
CA PRO A 99 1.34 16.44 -17.26
C PRO A 99 0.06 16.73 -16.49
N GLY A 100 0.14 17.65 -15.54
CA GLY A 100 -0.99 18.05 -14.70
C GLY A 100 -0.74 19.41 -14.04
N LYS A 101 -1.73 19.87 -13.28
CA LYS A 101 -1.67 21.13 -12.52
C LYS A 101 -2.30 20.92 -11.16
N VAL A 102 -1.73 21.56 -10.14
CA VAL A 102 -2.41 21.74 -8.85
C VAL A 102 -3.54 22.74 -9.07
N VAL A 103 -4.76 22.28 -8.86
CA VAL A 103 -5.99 23.08 -9.10
C VAL A 103 -6.68 23.54 -7.82
N PHE A 104 -6.39 22.86 -6.71
CA PHE A 104 -6.89 23.21 -5.38
C PHE A 104 -5.84 22.86 -4.33
N ARG A 105 -5.83 23.61 -3.23
CA ARG A 105 -4.94 23.38 -2.09
C ARG A 105 -5.65 23.77 -0.80
N ASN A 106 -5.49 22.93 0.23
CA ASN A 106 -5.80 23.27 1.61
C ASN A 106 -4.60 22.93 2.51
N HIS A 107 -4.80 22.86 3.83
CA HIS A 107 -3.70 22.58 4.75
C HIS A 107 -3.12 21.16 4.58
N LEU A 108 -3.96 20.16 4.32
CA LEU A 108 -3.56 18.74 4.28
C LEU A 108 -3.24 18.21 2.89
N MET A 109 -3.74 18.84 1.82
CA MET A 109 -3.53 18.30 0.49
C MET A 109 -3.43 19.35 -0.60
N GLU A 110 -2.82 18.94 -1.70
CA GLU A 110 -2.96 19.54 -3.04
C GLU A 110 -3.76 18.59 -3.92
N LEU A 111 -4.69 19.12 -4.71
CA LEU A 111 -5.43 18.36 -5.70
C LEU A 111 -4.84 18.60 -7.08
N ILE A 112 -4.34 17.54 -7.70
CA ILE A 112 -3.75 17.57 -9.03
C ILE A 112 -4.82 17.16 -10.04
N GLN A 113 -5.03 17.98 -11.08
CA GLN A 113 -5.79 17.62 -12.28
C GLN A 113 -4.81 17.33 -13.41
N TYR A 114 -4.89 16.12 -13.97
CA TYR A 114 -4.04 15.73 -15.09
C TYR A 114 -4.61 16.22 -16.42
N ALA A 115 -3.70 16.55 -17.34
CA ALA A 115 -4.07 17.05 -18.65
C ALA A 115 -4.76 15.95 -19.47
N PRO A 116 -5.89 16.25 -20.14
CA PRO A 116 -6.54 15.30 -21.03
C PRO A 116 -5.63 15.01 -22.25
N THR A 117 -5.70 13.78 -22.74
CA THR A 117 -4.95 13.33 -23.91
C THR A 117 -5.86 12.89 -25.07
N THR A 118 -7.16 13.09 -24.91
CA THR A 118 -8.22 12.79 -25.89
C THR A 118 -9.02 14.06 -26.21
N ASP A 119 -9.63 14.13 -27.38
CA ASP A 119 -10.43 15.28 -27.82
C ASP A 119 -11.74 15.44 -27.03
N ALA A 120 -12.25 14.32 -26.50
CA ALA A 120 -13.43 14.30 -25.66
C ALA A 120 -13.17 13.44 -24.43
N VAL A 121 -13.86 13.74 -23.34
CA VAL A 121 -13.75 13.01 -22.05
C VAL A 121 -15.13 12.60 -21.58
N HIS A 122 -15.16 11.52 -20.78
CA HIS A 122 -16.37 11.12 -20.06
C HIS A 122 -16.85 12.23 -19.12
N PRO A 123 -18.16 12.40 -18.93
CA PRO A 123 -18.70 13.43 -18.04
C PRO A 123 -18.37 13.21 -16.56
N GLU A 124 -18.15 11.94 -16.15
CA GLU A 124 -17.76 11.59 -14.80
C GLU A 124 -16.23 11.56 -14.67
N PRO A 125 -15.62 12.50 -13.93
CA PRO A 125 -14.19 12.45 -13.64
C PRO A 125 -13.86 11.32 -12.64
N VAL A 126 -12.58 10.98 -12.56
CA VAL A 126 -12.04 9.99 -11.61
C VAL A 126 -11.22 10.71 -10.54
N LEU A 127 -11.60 10.58 -9.27
CA LEU A 127 -10.80 11.01 -8.12
C LEU A 127 -9.98 9.84 -7.61
N ILE A 128 -8.66 10.00 -7.51
CA ILE A 128 -7.74 9.03 -6.90
C ILE A 128 -7.31 9.51 -5.52
N VAL A 129 -7.47 8.64 -4.53
CA VAL A 129 -7.08 8.85 -3.12
C VAL A 129 -5.93 7.89 -2.80
N PRO A 130 -4.67 8.32 -2.86
CA PRO A 130 -3.53 7.49 -2.49
C PRO A 130 -3.39 7.36 -0.98
N ALA A 131 -2.60 6.39 -0.53
CA ALA A 131 -2.22 6.26 0.87
C ALA A 131 -1.47 7.52 1.35
N TRP A 132 -1.72 7.94 2.59
CA TRP A 132 -1.07 9.12 3.18
C TRP A 132 0.31 8.84 3.78
N ILE A 133 0.70 7.57 3.91
CA ILE A 133 2.01 7.16 4.45
C ILE A 133 3.14 7.26 3.42
N MET A 134 2.80 7.44 2.15
CA MET A 134 3.73 7.53 1.03
C MET A 134 3.35 8.71 0.14
N LYS A 135 4.26 9.10 -0.75
CA LYS A 135 3.95 10.10 -1.77
C LYS A 135 2.91 9.57 -2.77
N TYR A 136 2.12 10.48 -3.32
CA TYR A 136 0.94 10.22 -4.14
C TYR A 136 1.19 9.40 -5.40
N TYR A 137 2.41 9.42 -5.96
CA TYR A 137 2.68 9.06 -7.35
C TYR A 137 2.92 7.58 -7.64
N ILE A 138 2.56 6.67 -6.73
CA ILE A 138 2.59 5.23 -7.03
C ILE A 138 1.80 4.88 -8.29
N LEU A 139 0.66 5.53 -8.54
CA LEU A 139 -0.19 5.31 -9.71
C LEU A 139 0.18 6.21 -10.91
N ASP A 140 1.21 7.03 -10.76
CA ASP A 140 1.85 7.85 -11.81
C ASP A 140 3.37 7.68 -11.73
N LEU A 141 3.84 6.43 -11.73
CA LEU A 141 5.18 6.09 -11.33
C LEU A 141 6.22 6.54 -12.37
N SER A 142 6.11 6.05 -13.61
CA SER A 142 6.97 6.42 -14.74
C SER A 142 6.16 6.45 -16.04
N PRO A 143 6.68 7.01 -17.14
CA PRO A 143 5.92 7.12 -18.39
C PRO A 143 5.38 5.81 -18.94
N GLY A 144 6.08 4.71 -18.71
CA GLY A 144 5.66 3.38 -19.11
C GLY A 144 4.77 2.67 -18.08
N ASN A 145 4.73 3.17 -16.84
CA ASN A 145 4.07 2.54 -15.71
C ASN A 145 3.24 3.58 -14.93
N SER A 146 2.28 4.19 -15.61
CA SER A 146 1.37 5.18 -15.06
C SER A 146 -0.08 4.82 -15.37
N LEU A 147 -0.83 4.47 -14.32
CA LEU A 147 -2.27 4.25 -14.40
C LEU A 147 -3.01 5.55 -14.72
N VAL A 148 -2.53 6.68 -14.20
CA VAL A 148 -3.06 8.01 -14.50
C VAL A 148 -2.98 8.31 -15.99
N ARG A 149 -1.79 8.15 -16.58
CA ARG A 149 -1.57 8.34 -18.02
C ARG A 149 -2.43 7.40 -18.85
N TYR A 150 -2.57 6.15 -18.38
CA TYR A 150 -3.44 5.19 -19.03
C TYR A 150 -4.90 5.67 -19.04
N LEU A 151 -5.44 6.13 -17.91
CA LEU A 151 -6.81 6.63 -17.79
C LEU A 151 -7.07 7.87 -18.63
N THR A 152 -6.15 8.84 -18.62
CA THR A 152 -6.29 10.04 -19.48
C THR A 152 -6.33 9.67 -20.96
N GLY A 153 -5.60 8.61 -21.36
CA GLY A 153 -5.65 8.04 -22.71
C GLY A 153 -6.94 7.26 -23.00
N GLN A 154 -7.72 6.90 -21.99
CA GLN A 154 -9.04 6.26 -22.12
C GLN A 154 -10.19 7.28 -22.07
N GLY A 155 -9.90 8.58 -22.06
CA GLY A 155 -10.90 9.64 -22.06
C GLY A 155 -11.45 9.99 -20.68
N PHE A 156 -10.73 9.73 -19.60
CA PHE A 156 -11.13 10.19 -18.27
C PHE A 156 -10.40 11.47 -17.87
N THR A 157 -11.14 12.39 -17.24
CA THR A 157 -10.53 13.49 -16.48
C THR A 157 -10.12 12.93 -15.13
N VAL A 158 -8.81 12.97 -14.82
CA VAL A 158 -8.27 12.36 -13.61
C VAL A 158 -7.81 13.43 -12.64
N PHE A 159 -8.23 13.29 -11.39
CA PHE A 159 -7.78 14.07 -10.24
C PHE A 159 -7.11 13.16 -9.23
N MET A 160 -6.05 13.65 -8.59
CA MET A 160 -5.33 12.91 -7.55
C MET A 160 -5.02 13.80 -6.36
N ILE A 161 -5.26 13.28 -5.17
CA ILE A 161 -4.84 13.91 -3.92
C ILE A 161 -3.33 13.72 -3.74
N SER A 162 -2.60 14.80 -3.50
CA SER A 162 -1.22 14.79 -3.02
C SER A 162 -1.21 15.23 -1.57
N TRP A 163 -0.96 14.31 -0.65
CA TRP A 163 -0.96 14.58 0.77
C TRP A 163 0.26 15.41 1.18
N ARG A 164 0.04 16.39 2.05
CA ARG A 164 1.11 17.10 2.74
C ARG A 164 1.95 16.12 3.56
N ASN A 165 3.26 16.35 3.62
CA ASN A 165 4.13 15.68 4.60
C ASN A 165 4.04 16.45 5.92
N PRO A 166 3.34 15.92 6.96
CA PRO A 166 3.05 16.68 8.18
C PRO A 166 4.30 16.93 9.02
N GLY A 167 4.25 18.02 9.80
CA GLY A 167 5.23 18.38 10.82
C GLY A 167 4.67 18.22 12.24
N ALA A 168 5.47 18.67 13.22
CA ALA A 168 5.07 18.64 14.62
C ALA A 168 3.82 19.51 14.91
N GLU A 169 3.64 20.56 14.12
CA GLU A 169 2.48 21.45 14.18
C GLU A 169 1.16 20.73 13.83
N ASP A 170 1.26 19.61 13.12
CA ASP A 170 0.13 18.82 12.65
C ASP A 170 -0.27 17.69 13.62
N ALA A 171 0.37 17.57 14.78
CA ALA A 171 0.20 16.47 15.74
C ALA A 171 -1.26 16.18 16.13
N ALA A 172 -2.10 17.21 16.19
CA ALA A 172 -3.51 17.13 16.58
C ALA A 172 -4.46 16.74 15.41
N LEU A 173 -3.97 16.65 14.18
CA LEU A 173 -4.79 16.23 13.03
C LEU A 173 -5.15 14.75 13.16
N GLY A 174 -6.44 14.45 13.07
CA GLY A 174 -6.98 13.10 13.17
C GLY A 174 -7.56 12.59 11.85
N MET A 175 -8.15 11.40 11.88
CA MET A 175 -8.79 10.78 10.72
C MET A 175 -9.94 11.64 10.17
N ALA A 176 -10.69 12.34 11.06
CA ALA A 176 -11.76 13.26 10.65
C ALA A 176 -11.22 14.42 9.78
N ASP A 177 -10.04 14.94 10.10
CA ASP A 177 -9.39 16.00 9.31
C ASP A 177 -8.99 15.47 7.92
N TYR A 178 -8.43 14.26 7.85
CA TYR A 178 -8.10 13.61 6.59
C TYR A 178 -9.34 13.34 5.72
N LEU A 179 -10.46 12.93 6.33
CA LEU A 179 -11.73 12.76 5.62
C LEU A 179 -12.27 14.08 5.08
N ALA A 180 -12.31 15.12 5.92
CA ALA A 180 -12.88 16.42 5.56
C ALA A 180 -12.01 17.17 4.55
N GLN A 181 -10.71 17.27 4.80
CA GLN A 181 -9.79 18.04 3.97
C GLN A 181 -9.25 17.24 2.76
N GLY A 182 -9.39 15.93 2.76
CA GLY A 182 -9.02 15.05 1.65
C GLY A 182 -10.21 14.77 0.72
N PRO A 183 -10.81 13.55 0.78
CA PRO A 183 -11.82 13.12 -0.19
C PRO A 183 -13.01 14.07 -0.31
N ARG A 184 -13.55 14.58 0.82
CA ARG A 184 -14.73 15.47 0.81
C ARG A 184 -14.41 16.79 0.12
N SER A 185 -13.32 17.48 0.49
CA SER A 185 -12.90 18.73 -0.16
C SER A 185 -12.56 18.53 -1.63
N ALA A 186 -11.97 17.39 -2.00
CA ALA A 186 -11.68 17.06 -3.40
C ALA A 186 -12.98 16.91 -4.21
N LEU A 187 -13.97 16.19 -3.69
CA LEU A 187 -15.28 16.01 -4.34
C LEU A 187 -16.02 17.34 -4.49
N ASP A 188 -15.97 18.21 -3.47
CA ASP A 188 -16.57 19.54 -3.53
C ASP A 188 -15.95 20.39 -4.64
N TYR A 189 -14.63 20.42 -4.69
CA TYR A 189 -13.92 21.16 -5.75
C TYR A 189 -14.20 20.60 -7.14
N ILE A 190 -14.13 19.25 -7.32
CA ILE A 190 -14.35 18.62 -8.63
C ILE A 190 -15.77 18.91 -9.14
N SER A 191 -16.80 18.71 -8.29
CA SER A 191 -18.18 19.02 -8.67
C SER A 191 -18.35 20.49 -9.08
N GLN A 192 -17.76 21.41 -8.31
CA GLN A 192 -17.84 22.84 -8.62
C GLN A 192 -17.08 23.22 -9.91
N ALA A 193 -15.89 22.68 -10.09
CA ALA A 193 -15.02 23.06 -11.21
C ALA A 193 -15.43 22.43 -12.54
N THR A 194 -15.97 21.21 -12.53
CA THR A 194 -16.35 20.48 -13.74
C THR A 194 -17.84 20.49 -14.02
N GLY A 195 -18.67 20.81 -13.03
CA GLY A 195 -20.12 20.66 -13.10
C GLY A 195 -20.60 19.21 -13.05
N ALA A 196 -19.72 18.25 -12.79
CA ALA A 196 -20.06 16.84 -12.72
C ALA A 196 -20.96 16.55 -11.52
N GLU A 197 -22.11 15.93 -11.77
CA GLU A 197 -23.03 15.46 -10.72
C GLU A 197 -22.57 14.15 -10.10
N LYS A 198 -21.78 13.36 -10.86
CA LYS A 198 -21.26 12.07 -10.46
C LYS A 198 -19.74 12.00 -10.70
N ILE A 199 -19.04 11.38 -9.77
CA ILE A 199 -17.59 11.23 -9.77
C ILE A 199 -17.24 9.78 -9.46
N HIS A 200 -16.43 9.15 -10.28
CA HIS A 200 -15.81 7.88 -9.95
C HIS A 200 -14.70 8.12 -8.93
N SER A 201 -14.53 7.20 -7.99
CA SER A 201 -13.48 7.31 -6.99
C SER A 201 -12.66 6.04 -6.91
N ALA A 202 -11.35 6.19 -6.69
CA ALA A 202 -10.43 5.08 -6.54
C ALA A 202 -9.49 5.34 -5.36
N GLY A 203 -9.35 4.37 -4.47
CA GLY A 203 -8.45 4.45 -3.32
C GLY A 203 -7.41 3.35 -3.34
N TYR A 204 -6.14 3.72 -3.12
CA TYR A 204 -5.05 2.77 -3.04
C TYR A 204 -4.62 2.57 -1.59
N CYS A 205 -4.53 1.30 -1.15
CA CYS A 205 -4.09 0.92 0.19
C CYS A 205 -4.90 1.68 1.28
N LEU A 206 -4.27 2.40 2.19
CA LEU A 206 -4.92 3.23 3.21
C LEU A 206 -5.85 4.30 2.61
N GLY A 207 -5.53 4.82 1.42
CA GLY A 207 -6.43 5.73 0.70
C GLY A 207 -7.76 5.07 0.36
N GLY A 208 -7.78 3.76 0.10
CA GLY A 208 -9.01 3.01 -0.11
C GLY A 208 -9.80 2.78 1.18
N THR A 209 -9.12 2.56 2.30
CA THR A 209 -9.78 2.51 3.62
C THR A 209 -10.44 3.85 3.94
N LEU A 210 -9.71 4.96 3.76
CA LEU A 210 -10.23 6.32 3.95
C LEU A 210 -11.43 6.62 3.03
N LEU A 211 -11.32 6.24 1.76
CA LEU A 211 -12.40 6.38 0.77
C LEU A 211 -13.64 5.57 1.17
N SER A 212 -13.47 4.37 1.70
CA SER A 212 -14.57 3.54 2.17
C SER A 212 -15.30 4.18 3.35
N ILE A 213 -14.56 4.79 4.28
CA ILE A 213 -15.13 5.55 5.40
C ILE A 213 -15.89 6.79 4.86
N ALA A 214 -15.29 7.52 3.91
CA ALA A 214 -15.92 8.67 3.28
C ALA A 214 -17.22 8.27 2.56
N ALA A 215 -17.21 7.20 1.76
CA ALA A 215 -18.38 6.68 1.04
C ALA A 215 -19.51 6.26 2.00
N ALA A 216 -19.18 5.59 3.11
CA ALA A 216 -20.14 5.21 4.13
C ALA A 216 -20.77 6.45 4.82
N GLY A 217 -19.94 7.46 5.13
CA GLY A 217 -20.41 8.73 5.68
C GLY A 217 -21.34 9.49 4.71
N MET A 218 -20.95 9.56 3.44
CA MET A 218 -21.76 10.19 2.38
C MET A 218 -23.09 9.44 2.18
N ALA A 219 -23.09 8.11 2.18
CA ALA A 219 -24.30 7.32 2.07
C ALA A 219 -25.27 7.60 3.22
N ARG A 220 -24.78 7.68 4.46
CA ARG A 220 -25.56 8.07 5.65
C ARG A 220 -26.16 9.47 5.50
N GLU A 221 -25.42 10.40 4.91
CA GLU A 221 -25.84 11.80 4.72
C GLU A 221 -26.74 12.00 3.49
N GLY A 222 -26.91 10.99 2.67
CA GLY A 222 -27.66 11.06 1.42
C GLY A 222 -26.90 11.79 0.29
N ASP A 223 -25.59 11.94 0.43
CA ASP A 223 -24.73 12.48 -0.64
C ASP A 223 -24.49 11.40 -1.71
N THR A 224 -24.99 11.65 -2.90
CA THR A 224 -25.00 10.69 -4.02
C THR A 224 -23.96 11.02 -5.09
N ARG A 225 -23.01 11.91 -4.84
CA ARG A 225 -22.03 12.35 -5.85
C ARG A 225 -21.08 11.24 -6.32
N LEU A 226 -20.83 10.21 -5.52
CA LEU A 226 -20.04 9.06 -5.97
C LEU A 226 -20.81 8.23 -6.99
N ALA A 227 -20.24 8.04 -8.19
CA ALA A 227 -20.74 7.16 -9.23
C ALA A 227 -20.37 5.69 -8.95
N SER A 228 -19.14 5.48 -8.46
CA SER A 228 -18.58 4.18 -8.12
C SER A 228 -17.42 4.34 -7.14
N MET A 229 -17.07 3.24 -6.49
CA MET A 229 -15.88 3.15 -5.64
C MET A 229 -14.96 2.05 -6.16
N THR A 230 -13.68 2.36 -6.28
CA THR A 230 -12.64 1.39 -6.61
C THR A 230 -11.65 1.28 -5.45
N LEU A 231 -11.27 0.06 -5.09
CA LEU A 231 -10.35 -0.24 -4.01
C LEU A 231 -9.17 -1.05 -4.55
N PHE A 232 -7.96 -0.49 -4.52
CA PHE A 232 -6.73 -1.17 -4.92
C PHE A 232 -5.95 -1.62 -3.69
N ALA A 233 -5.86 -2.92 -3.44
CA ALA A 233 -5.15 -3.53 -2.32
C ALA A 233 -5.48 -2.83 -0.98
N ALA A 234 -6.77 -2.55 -0.75
CA ALA A 234 -7.27 -1.80 0.39
C ALA A 234 -8.13 -2.68 1.30
N GLN A 235 -7.85 -2.63 2.60
CA GLN A 235 -8.60 -3.36 3.61
C GLN A 235 -9.73 -2.51 4.18
N THR A 236 -10.87 -3.15 4.40
CA THR A 236 -12.02 -2.60 5.14
C THR A 236 -12.37 -3.45 6.36
N ASP A 237 -11.73 -4.59 6.49
CA ASP A 237 -11.78 -5.50 7.63
C ASP A 237 -10.35 -5.88 8.04
N PHE A 238 -9.99 -5.62 9.27
CA PHE A 238 -8.65 -5.81 9.84
C PHE A 238 -8.57 -7.04 10.77
N SER A 239 -9.50 -7.99 10.65
CA SER A 239 -9.42 -9.25 11.39
C SER A 239 -8.25 -10.14 10.95
N GLU A 240 -7.79 -9.99 9.70
CA GLU A 240 -6.60 -10.62 9.13
C GLU A 240 -5.74 -9.56 8.42
N PRO A 241 -5.13 -8.63 9.18
CA PRO A 241 -4.59 -7.39 8.63
C PRO A 241 -3.20 -7.52 8.01
N GLY A 242 -2.74 -8.74 7.72
CA GLY A 242 -1.42 -8.99 7.17
C GLY A 242 -0.30 -8.97 8.21
N GLU A 243 0.94 -9.00 7.73
CA GLU A 243 2.13 -9.15 8.57
C GLU A 243 2.40 -7.92 9.46
N LEU A 244 1.88 -6.74 9.12
CA LEU A 244 1.99 -5.56 9.98
C LEU A 244 1.40 -5.77 11.38
N SER A 245 0.41 -6.63 11.51
CA SER A 245 -0.19 -6.98 12.81
C SER A 245 0.79 -7.60 13.81
N LEU A 246 1.92 -8.13 13.34
CA LEU A 246 2.99 -8.65 14.21
C LEU A 246 3.61 -7.55 15.09
N PHE A 247 3.50 -6.29 14.67
CA PHE A 247 4.00 -5.11 15.39
C PHE A 247 2.89 -4.28 16.03
N ILE A 248 1.64 -4.75 16.02
CA ILE A 248 0.51 -3.94 16.48
C ILE A 248 -0.24 -4.69 17.59
N ASN A 249 0.05 -4.32 18.82
CA ASN A 249 -0.68 -4.70 20.03
C ASN A 249 -0.77 -3.52 20.99
N GLU A 250 -1.53 -3.62 22.05
CA GLU A 250 -1.76 -2.51 23.01
C GLU A 250 -0.45 -1.90 23.54
N SER A 251 0.52 -2.72 23.91
CA SER A 251 1.79 -2.25 24.48
C SER A 251 2.63 -1.51 23.42
N GLN A 252 2.65 -2.01 22.18
CA GLN A 252 3.39 -1.39 21.09
C GLN A 252 2.72 -0.10 20.63
N VAL A 253 1.39 -0.08 20.56
CA VAL A 253 0.66 1.15 20.22
C VAL A 253 0.88 2.21 21.29
N SER A 254 0.80 1.86 22.59
CA SER A 254 1.08 2.81 23.67
C SER A 254 2.53 3.34 23.62
N PHE A 255 3.50 2.47 23.34
CA PHE A 255 4.89 2.90 23.16
C PHE A 255 5.06 3.87 21.97
N LEU A 256 4.41 3.58 20.84
CA LEU A 256 4.43 4.47 19.67
C LEU A 256 3.76 5.82 19.98
N GLU A 257 2.68 5.81 20.76
CA GLU A 257 1.99 7.03 21.22
C GLU A 257 2.92 7.90 22.06
N ASP A 258 3.67 7.32 23.01
CA ASP A 258 4.67 8.04 23.80
C ASP A 258 5.75 8.67 22.91
N VAL A 259 6.25 7.94 21.92
CA VAL A 259 7.23 8.43 20.96
C VAL A 259 6.67 9.58 20.12
N MET A 260 5.45 9.41 19.61
CA MET A 260 4.77 10.41 18.77
C MET A 260 4.37 11.65 19.58
N GLU A 261 4.01 11.51 20.87
CA GLU A 261 3.72 12.66 21.73
C GLU A 261 4.93 13.59 21.85
N ALA A 262 6.13 13.02 21.92
CA ALA A 262 7.35 13.79 22.05
C ALA A 262 7.74 14.58 20.79
N GLN A 263 7.43 14.05 19.59
CA GLN A 263 7.85 14.65 18.30
C GLN A 263 6.70 15.17 17.43
N GLY A 264 5.45 14.82 17.75
CA GLY A 264 4.24 15.27 17.06
C GLY A 264 3.80 14.38 15.88
N TYR A 265 4.59 13.39 15.47
CA TYR A 265 4.33 12.53 14.33
C TYR A 265 5.05 11.18 14.44
N LEU A 266 4.64 10.20 13.64
CA LEU A 266 5.47 9.04 13.35
C LEU A 266 6.39 9.37 12.18
N ASP A 267 7.69 9.17 12.36
CA ASP A 267 8.69 9.45 11.32
C ASP A 267 8.67 8.38 10.22
N SER A 268 8.96 8.80 9.01
CA SER A 268 9.02 7.92 7.84
C SER A 268 10.05 6.80 7.97
N THR A 269 11.17 7.06 8.67
CA THR A 269 12.22 6.05 8.89
C THR A 269 11.78 4.95 9.85
N GLN A 270 10.97 5.28 10.84
CA GLN A 270 10.39 4.31 11.77
C GLN A 270 9.41 3.37 11.05
N MET A 271 8.56 3.92 10.19
CA MET A 271 7.65 3.13 9.36
C MET A 271 8.40 2.25 8.35
N MET A 272 9.40 2.81 7.67
CA MET A 272 10.21 2.05 6.71
C MET A 272 10.96 0.91 7.40
N SER A 273 11.48 1.12 8.62
CA SER A 273 12.14 0.08 9.40
C SER A 273 11.20 -1.08 9.72
N ALA A 274 9.94 -0.80 10.05
CA ALA A 274 8.94 -1.85 10.27
C ALA A 274 8.71 -2.70 8.99
N PHE A 275 8.56 -2.06 7.83
CA PHE A 275 8.42 -2.77 6.56
C PHE A 275 9.69 -3.58 6.19
N GLN A 276 10.87 -3.05 6.45
CA GLN A 276 12.12 -3.77 6.22
C GLN A 276 12.26 -5.01 7.11
N MET A 277 11.82 -4.92 8.38
CA MET A 277 11.84 -6.06 9.28
C MET A 277 10.91 -7.18 8.83
N LEU A 278 9.74 -6.87 8.24
CA LEU A 278 8.84 -7.89 7.70
C LEU A 278 9.49 -8.73 6.59
N ARG A 279 10.41 -8.13 5.85
CA ARG A 279 11.15 -8.76 4.74
C ARG A 279 12.67 -8.70 4.98
N SER A 280 13.10 -8.95 6.22
CA SER A 280 14.50 -8.80 6.63
C SER A 280 15.45 -9.62 5.78
N ASN A 281 15.11 -10.86 5.41
CA ASN A 281 15.94 -11.68 4.57
C ASN A 281 16.16 -11.05 3.18
N ASP A 282 15.09 -10.61 2.51
CA ASP A 282 15.17 -10.07 1.16
C ASP A 282 15.75 -8.65 1.12
N LEU A 283 15.33 -7.80 2.07
CA LEU A 283 15.64 -6.36 2.03
C LEU A 283 16.90 -5.99 2.82
N LEU A 284 17.21 -6.73 3.89
CA LEU A 284 18.35 -6.45 4.76
C LEU A 284 19.50 -7.42 4.52
N TRP A 285 19.29 -8.73 4.80
CA TRP A 285 20.38 -9.70 4.80
C TRP A 285 20.90 -9.97 3.40
N SER A 286 20.04 -10.15 2.40
CA SER A 286 20.46 -10.36 1.01
C SER A 286 21.26 -9.18 0.45
N ARG A 287 20.87 -7.94 0.80
CA ARG A 287 21.63 -6.73 0.43
C ARG A 287 23.00 -6.71 1.12
N MET A 288 23.04 -6.99 2.43
CA MET A 288 24.30 -7.03 3.18
C MET A 288 25.27 -8.06 2.63
N ILE A 289 24.78 -9.25 2.27
CA ILE A 289 25.61 -10.31 1.66
C ILE A 289 26.16 -9.82 0.32
N ARG A 290 25.32 -9.33 -0.57
CA ARG A 290 25.76 -8.85 -1.89
C ARG A 290 26.79 -7.73 -1.77
N ASN A 291 26.49 -6.69 -1.02
CA ASN A 291 27.35 -5.50 -0.96
C ASN A 291 28.61 -5.74 -0.13
N TYR A 292 28.49 -6.39 1.05
CA TYR A 292 29.60 -6.48 1.99
C TYR A 292 30.38 -7.80 1.97
N LEU A 293 29.81 -8.89 1.41
CA LEU A 293 30.53 -10.15 1.27
C LEU A 293 30.92 -10.44 -0.17
N LEU A 294 30.02 -10.19 -1.13
CA LEU A 294 30.29 -10.48 -2.55
C LEU A 294 30.95 -9.30 -3.27
N GLY A 295 30.85 -8.07 -2.73
CA GLY A 295 31.37 -6.85 -3.34
C GLY A 295 30.63 -6.49 -4.63
N GLU A 296 29.32 -6.71 -4.64
CA GLU A 296 28.45 -6.34 -5.74
C GLU A 296 27.85 -4.95 -5.46
N ASP A 297 27.69 -4.17 -6.51
CA ASP A 297 26.99 -2.90 -6.41
C ASP A 297 25.48 -3.11 -6.25
N ASP A 298 24.81 -2.18 -5.57
CA ASP A 298 23.35 -2.15 -5.56
C ASP A 298 22.84 -2.02 -7.01
N PRO A 299 21.73 -2.70 -7.36
CA PRO A 299 21.12 -2.51 -8.65
C PRO A 299 20.71 -1.04 -8.82
N PRO A 300 20.73 -0.49 -10.04
CA PRO A 300 20.29 0.86 -10.27
C PRO A 300 18.86 1.05 -9.75
N MET A 301 18.62 2.21 -9.15
CA MET A 301 17.30 2.55 -8.60
C MET A 301 16.27 2.53 -9.73
N ASN A 302 15.24 1.73 -9.57
CA ASN A 302 14.08 1.76 -10.45
C ASN A 302 13.00 2.70 -9.91
N ASP A 303 11.97 2.97 -10.71
CA ASP A 303 10.86 3.87 -10.39
C ASP A 303 10.13 3.48 -9.08
N LEU A 304 9.87 2.20 -8.86
CA LEU A 304 9.23 1.71 -7.64
C LEU A 304 10.15 1.85 -6.41
N MET A 305 11.45 1.63 -6.57
CA MET A 305 12.42 1.84 -5.50
C MET A 305 12.54 3.32 -5.13
N ALA A 306 12.49 4.23 -6.12
CA ALA A 306 12.47 5.66 -5.90
C ALA A 306 11.23 6.09 -5.09
N TRP A 307 10.06 5.58 -5.45
CA TRP A 307 8.84 5.83 -4.70
C TRP A 307 8.89 5.27 -3.27
N ASN A 308 9.38 4.05 -3.08
CA ASN A 308 9.52 3.45 -1.75
C ASN A 308 10.46 4.25 -0.82
N ALA A 309 11.43 4.95 -1.39
CA ALA A 309 12.33 5.81 -0.64
C ALA A 309 11.71 7.18 -0.28
N ASP A 310 10.59 7.55 -0.90
CA ASP A 310 9.92 8.84 -0.74
C ASP A 310 8.63 8.71 0.10
N SER A 311 8.80 8.36 1.37
CA SER A 311 7.71 8.20 2.34
C SER A 311 7.34 9.52 3.03
N THR A 312 6.17 9.54 3.67
CA THR A 312 5.68 10.68 4.45
C THR A 312 5.58 10.34 5.93
N ARG A 313 5.56 11.37 6.76
CA ARG A 313 5.26 11.26 8.19
C ARG A 313 3.75 11.10 8.40
N MET A 314 3.36 10.72 9.60
CA MET A 314 1.97 10.62 10.00
C MET A 314 1.72 11.38 11.28
N PRO A 315 0.72 12.29 11.35
CA PRO A 315 0.38 13.00 12.58
C PRO A 315 0.11 12.04 13.73
N ALA A 316 0.57 12.39 14.92
CA ALA A 316 0.47 11.52 16.09
C ALA A 316 -0.96 11.03 16.35
N ARG A 317 -1.92 11.95 16.35
CA ARG A 317 -3.32 11.60 16.59
C ARG A 317 -3.90 10.71 15.50
N MET A 318 -3.73 11.07 14.22
CA MET A 318 -4.29 10.29 13.11
C MET A 318 -3.75 8.87 13.11
N HIS A 319 -2.43 8.69 13.33
CA HIS A 319 -1.83 7.37 13.32
C HIS A 319 -2.28 6.52 14.52
N SER A 320 -2.40 7.12 15.71
CA SER A 320 -2.97 6.44 16.89
C SER A 320 -4.42 6.00 16.64
N GLU A 321 -5.28 6.90 16.13
CA GLU A 321 -6.67 6.58 15.78
C GLU A 321 -6.73 5.42 14.76
N TYR A 322 -5.87 5.45 13.74
CA TYR A 322 -5.80 4.39 12.75
C TYR A 322 -5.44 3.03 13.36
N LEU A 323 -4.37 2.96 14.17
CA LEU A 323 -3.95 1.71 14.80
C LEU A 323 -5.01 1.18 15.76
N ARG A 324 -5.60 2.03 16.60
CA ARG A 324 -6.59 1.62 17.59
C ARG A 324 -7.90 1.19 16.95
N HIS A 325 -8.48 2.00 16.07
CA HIS A 325 -9.80 1.73 15.50
C HIS A 325 -9.79 0.68 14.41
N MET A 326 -8.70 0.57 13.61
CA MET A 326 -8.63 -0.42 12.54
C MET A 326 -8.00 -1.73 13.02
N PHE A 327 -6.76 -1.70 13.50
CA PHE A 327 -6.04 -2.93 13.86
C PHE A 327 -6.48 -3.54 15.19
N LEU A 328 -6.59 -2.74 16.26
CA LEU A 328 -6.90 -3.31 17.58
C LEU A 328 -8.40 -3.62 17.74
N SER A 329 -9.28 -2.71 17.28
CA SER A 329 -10.71 -2.82 17.53
C SER A 329 -11.53 -3.26 16.31
N ASN A 330 -10.97 -3.15 15.09
CA ASN A 330 -11.65 -3.43 13.81
C ASN A 330 -13.02 -2.74 13.71
N ASP A 331 -13.10 -1.49 14.14
CA ASP A 331 -14.35 -0.77 14.33
C ASP A 331 -15.12 -0.53 13.03
N LEU A 332 -14.39 -0.38 11.91
CA LEU A 332 -15.03 -0.15 10.61
C LEU A 332 -15.85 -1.37 10.16
N ALA A 333 -15.26 -2.56 10.17
CA ALA A 333 -15.95 -3.79 9.81
C ALA A 333 -17.06 -4.15 10.81
N ALA A 334 -16.84 -3.84 12.09
CA ALA A 334 -17.80 -4.07 13.15
C ALA A 334 -18.96 -3.04 13.20
N GLY A 335 -18.94 -2.02 12.32
CA GLY A 335 -19.96 -1.00 12.27
C GLY A 335 -20.01 -0.10 13.53
N ARG A 336 -18.86 0.13 14.16
CA ARG A 336 -18.72 0.99 15.34
C ARG A 336 -17.93 2.27 15.07
N TYR A 337 -17.27 2.34 13.91
CA TYR A 337 -16.47 3.51 13.56
C TYR A 337 -17.34 4.76 13.45
N GLN A 338 -16.84 5.89 13.96
CA GLN A 338 -17.59 7.14 13.99
C GLN A 338 -16.92 8.22 13.15
N VAL A 339 -17.73 8.96 12.43
CA VAL A 339 -17.36 10.18 11.72
C VAL A 339 -18.28 11.29 12.23
N ASP A 340 -17.72 12.40 12.70
CA ASP A 340 -18.44 13.53 13.28
C ASP A 340 -19.39 13.11 14.43
N GLY A 341 -18.97 12.15 15.25
CA GLY A 341 -19.73 11.63 16.37
C GLY A 341 -20.88 10.67 16.00
N HIS A 342 -21.02 10.34 14.73
CA HIS A 342 -22.05 9.43 14.22
C HIS A 342 -21.43 8.17 13.63
N VAL A 343 -21.99 7.01 13.96
CA VAL A 343 -21.57 5.72 13.40
C VAL A 343 -21.73 5.71 11.89
N VAL A 344 -20.74 5.19 11.19
CA VAL A 344 -20.78 4.88 9.76
C VAL A 344 -20.76 3.38 9.55
N SER A 345 -21.47 2.92 8.54
CA SER A 345 -21.55 1.50 8.20
C SER A 345 -21.24 1.30 6.72
N LEU A 346 -20.34 0.37 6.43
CA LEU A 346 -20.08 -0.05 5.06
C LEU A 346 -21.31 -0.65 4.38
N ARG A 347 -22.29 -1.14 5.18
CA ARG A 347 -23.57 -1.66 4.68
C ARG A 347 -24.47 -0.57 4.08
N ASP A 348 -24.19 0.70 4.31
CA ASP A 348 -24.94 1.80 3.73
C ASP A 348 -24.48 2.13 2.30
N ILE A 349 -23.32 1.62 1.91
CA ILE A 349 -22.77 1.77 0.54
C ILE A 349 -23.59 0.93 -0.43
N ARG A 350 -24.21 1.59 -1.43
CA ARG A 350 -25.05 0.95 -2.47
C ARG A 350 -24.46 1.13 -3.88
N LEU A 351 -23.44 1.96 -4.01
CA LEU A 351 -22.80 2.21 -5.29
C LEU A 351 -21.95 0.99 -5.73
N PRO A 352 -21.77 0.78 -7.05
CA PRO A 352 -20.98 -0.33 -7.55
C PRO A 352 -19.51 -0.20 -7.11
N VAL A 353 -18.91 -1.34 -6.75
CA VAL A 353 -17.52 -1.43 -6.28
C VAL A 353 -16.69 -2.25 -7.25
N PHE A 354 -15.52 -1.72 -7.63
CA PHE A 354 -14.45 -2.50 -8.24
C PHE A 354 -13.33 -2.70 -7.23
N CYS A 355 -12.91 -3.92 -7.00
CA CYS A 355 -11.92 -4.22 -5.99
C CYS A 355 -10.77 -5.04 -6.58
N VAL A 356 -9.53 -4.66 -6.29
CA VAL A 356 -8.33 -5.36 -6.75
C VAL A 356 -7.57 -5.91 -5.55
N GLY A 357 -7.43 -7.22 -5.50
CA GLY A 357 -6.52 -7.92 -4.60
C GLY A 357 -5.26 -8.38 -5.35
N THR A 358 -4.17 -8.62 -4.62
CA THR A 358 -2.91 -9.11 -5.18
C THR A 358 -2.50 -10.42 -4.52
N GLU A 359 -2.13 -11.44 -5.32
CA GLU A 359 -2.01 -12.84 -4.87
C GLU A 359 -0.98 -13.05 -3.76
N THR A 360 0.14 -12.31 -3.81
CA THR A 360 1.25 -12.45 -2.86
C THR A 360 1.40 -11.24 -1.94
N ASP A 361 0.28 -10.62 -1.60
CA ASP A 361 0.24 -9.46 -0.73
C ASP A 361 0.36 -9.85 0.75
N HIS A 362 1.42 -9.41 1.39
CA HIS A 362 1.66 -9.61 2.82
C HIS A 362 1.23 -8.40 3.67
N ILE A 363 0.93 -7.26 3.03
CA ILE A 363 0.46 -6.03 3.69
C ILE A 363 -1.06 -6.01 3.81
N ALA A 364 -1.75 -6.26 2.69
CA ALA A 364 -3.20 -6.35 2.59
C ALA A 364 -3.58 -7.69 1.90
N PRO A 365 -3.53 -8.82 2.62
CA PRO A 365 -3.81 -10.14 2.04
C PRO A 365 -5.12 -10.12 1.25
N TRP A 366 -5.10 -10.68 0.04
CA TRP A 366 -6.26 -10.59 -0.85
C TRP A 366 -7.56 -11.15 -0.24
N LYS A 367 -7.46 -12.14 0.63
CA LYS A 367 -8.63 -12.67 1.37
C LYS A 367 -9.21 -11.65 2.34
N SER A 368 -8.37 -10.81 2.94
CA SER A 368 -8.82 -9.68 3.74
C SER A 368 -9.46 -8.59 2.88
N VAL A 369 -8.84 -8.25 1.75
CA VAL A 369 -9.41 -7.31 0.76
C VAL A 369 -10.74 -7.82 0.21
N PHE A 370 -10.87 -9.13 -0.03
CA PHE A 370 -12.09 -9.79 -0.49
C PHE A 370 -13.29 -9.62 0.45
N LYS A 371 -13.06 -9.39 1.75
CA LYS A 371 -14.13 -9.25 2.75
C LYS A 371 -15.08 -8.09 2.49
N ILE A 372 -14.75 -7.18 1.58
CA ILE A 372 -15.69 -6.13 1.12
C ILE A 372 -17.02 -6.71 0.62
N HIS A 373 -17.03 -7.93 0.08
CA HIS A 373 -18.24 -8.64 -0.32
C HIS A 373 -19.22 -8.89 0.83
N ASN A 374 -18.69 -9.03 2.05
CA ASN A 374 -19.48 -9.38 3.23
C ASN A 374 -19.89 -8.14 4.04
N LEU A 375 -19.31 -6.99 3.75
CA LEU A 375 -19.47 -5.77 4.56
C LEU A 375 -20.47 -4.78 3.96
N GLY A 376 -20.84 -4.94 2.69
CA GLY A 376 -21.71 -4.03 1.96
C GLY A 376 -22.94 -4.70 1.38
N HIS A 377 -23.77 -3.88 0.73
CA HIS A 377 -24.90 -4.26 -0.09
C HIS A 377 -24.73 -3.69 -1.49
N ALA A 378 -23.53 -3.83 -2.05
CA ALA A 378 -23.16 -3.33 -3.36
C ALA A 378 -22.79 -4.48 -4.29
N ASP A 379 -22.99 -4.27 -5.59
CA ASP A 379 -22.41 -5.14 -6.59
C ASP A 379 -20.89 -4.97 -6.60
N VAL A 380 -20.15 -6.06 -6.46
CA VAL A 380 -18.68 -6.04 -6.36
C VAL A 380 -18.08 -6.78 -7.56
N THR A 381 -17.31 -6.08 -8.37
CA THR A 381 -16.41 -6.69 -9.34
C THR A 381 -15.04 -6.85 -8.69
N PHE A 382 -14.65 -8.08 -8.38
CA PHE A 382 -13.35 -8.35 -7.78
C PHE A 382 -12.37 -8.87 -8.82
N ALA A 383 -11.17 -8.30 -8.84
CA ALA A 383 -10.05 -8.72 -9.66
C ALA A 383 -8.88 -9.15 -8.77
N LEU A 384 -8.43 -10.39 -8.88
CA LEU A 384 -7.25 -10.90 -8.21
C LEU A 384 -6.11 -11.00 -9.21
N THR A 385 -5.09 -10.16 -9.07
CA THR A 385 -3.93 -10.11 -9.97
C THR A 385 -2.70 -10.73 -9.34
N ASN A 386 -1.85 -11.32 -10.16
CA ASN A 386 -0.57 -11.82 -9.68
C ASN A 386 0.37 -10.68 -9.27
N GLY A 387 1.24 -10.96 -8.31
CA GLY A 387 2.20 -10.01 -7.74
C GLY A 387 1.87 -9.63 -6.29
N GLY A 388 2.74 -8.84 -5.69
CA GLY A 388 2.58 -8.32 -4.33
C GLY A 388 1.88 -6.95 -4.30
N HIS A 389 1.81 -6.36 -3.11
CA HIS A 389 1.04 -5.16 -2.78
C HIS A 389 1.15 -4.02 -3.80
N ASN A 390 2.37 -3.62 -4.15
CA ASN A 390 2.60 -2.55 -5.13
C ASN A 390 2.63 -3.10 -6.55
N ALA A 391 3.46 -4.13 -6.79
CA ALA A 391 3.71 -4.66 -8.11
C ALA A 391 2.48 -5.28 -8.78
N GLY A 392 1.53 -5.83 -8.02
CA GLY A 392 0.27 -6.35 -8.56
C GLY A 392 -0.67 -5.24 -9.04
N VAL A 393 -0.69 -4.11 -8.34
CA VAL A 393 -1.47 -2.93 -8.74
C VAL A 393 -0.86 -2.26 -9.96
N LEU A 394 0.47 -2.17 -10.02
CA LEU A 394 1.25 -1.69 -11.17
C LEU A 394 1.28 -2.76 -12.26
N SER A 395 0.30 -2.75 -13.12
CA SER A 395 0.05 -3.82 -14.11
C SER A 395 -0.24 -3.21 -15.49
N GLU A 396 0.72 -2.46 -16.01
CA GLU A 396 0.60 -1.78 -17.30
C GLU A 396 0.25 -2.74 -18.44
N PRO A 397 -0.56 -2.32 -19.42
CA PRO A 397 -0.85 -3.13 -20.59
C PRO A 397 0.41 -3.50 -21.37
N GLY A 398 0.53 -4.76 -21.75
CA GLY A 398 1.71 -5.30 -22.44
C GLY A 398 2.73 -5.97 -21.52
N HIS A 399 2.56 -5.94 -20.22
CA HIS A 399 3.42 -6.68 -19.29
C HIS A 399 3.27 -8.20 -19.49
N LYS A 400 4.33 -8.86 -19.94
CA LYS A 400 4.29 -10.26 -20.46
C LYS A 400 3.94 -11.34 -19.42
N ARG A 401 4.09 -11.05 -18.13
CA ARG A 401 3.92 -12.04 -17.04
C ARG A 401 2.72 -11.73 -16.14
N ARG A 402 1.83 -10.82 -16.57
CA ARG A 402 0.62 -10.50 -15.81
C ARG A 402 -0.52 -11.43 -16.19
N HIS A 403 -1.30 -11.79 -15.18
CA HIS A 403 -2.59 -12.43 -15.30
C HIS A 403 -3.46 -12.01 -14.11
N PHE A 404 -4.76 -12.17 -14.26
CA PHE A 404 -5.69 -11.88 -13.19
C PHE A 404 -6.95 -12.75 -13.34
N HIS A 405 -7.60 -12.99 -12.21
CA HIS A 405 -8.94 -13.58 -12.15
C HIS A 405 -9.94 -12.46 -11.93
N ILE A 406 -11.13 -12.57 -12.53
CA ILE A 406 -12.16 -11.54 -12.39
C ILE A 406 -13.55 -12.15 -12.38
N LEU A 407 -14.38 -11.68 -11.44
CA LEU A 407 -15.80 -12.05 -11.33
C LEU A 407 -16.58 -10.90 -10.71
N GLU A 408 -17.74 -10.58 -11.26
CA GLU A 408 -18.73 -9.70 -10.66
C GLU A 408 -19.69 -10.53 -9.80
N THR A 409 -19.89 -10.12 -8.55
CA THR A 409 -20.84 -10.70 -7.61
C THR A 409 -21.85 -9.61 -7.27
N ARG A 410 -23.14 -9.90 -7.49
CA ARG A 410 -24.23 -8.96 -7.18
C ARG A 410 -24.63 -9.10 -5.72
N ASP A 411 -25.17 -8.04 -5.14
CA ASP A 411 -25.63 -8.01 -3.74
C ASP A 411 -26.60 -9.16 -3.39
N GLN A 412 -27.45 -9.55 -4.36
CA GLN A 412 -28.42 -10.63 -4.18
C GLN A 412 -27.91 -12.04 -4.45
N ASP A 413 -26.66 -12.17 -4.91
CA ASP A 413 -26.07 -13.49 -5.20
C ASP A 413 -25.72 -14.20 -3.89
N LYS A 414 -25.58 -15.54 -3.97
CA LYS A 414 -25.08 -16.32 -2.84
C LYS A 414 -23.66 -15.87 -2.51
N ALA A 415 -23.41 -15.60 -1.24
CA ALA A 415 -22.08 -15.31 -0.76
C ALA A 415 -21.12 -16.48 -1.08
N LEU A 416 -19.99 -16.15 -1.67
CA LEU A 416 -18.90 -17.08 -1.98
C LEU A 416 -17.80 -16.95 -0.95
N SER A 417 -17.19 -18.08 -0.59
CA SER A 417 -15.88 -18.03 0.08
C SER A 417 -14.81 -17.52 -0.89
N PRO A 418 -13.67 -17.02 -0.42
CA PRO A 418 -12.56 -16.65 -1.30
C PRO A 418 -12.13 -17.80 -2.24
N GLU A 419 -12.14 -19.02 -1.75
CA GLU A 419 -11.81 -20.24 -2.50
C GLU A 419 -12.83 -20.53 -3.60
N ASP A 420 -14.12 -20.54 -3.25
CA ASP A 420 -15.21 -20.77 -4.23
C ASP A 420 -15.23 -19.66 -5.28
N TRP A 421 -14.96 -18.41 -4.87
CA TRP A 421 -14.84 -17.29 -5.79
C TRP A 421 -13.70 -17.51 -6.80
N LEU A 422 -12.52 -17.93 -6.31
CA LEU A 422 -11.35 -18.17 -7.16
C LEU A 422 -11.59 -19.28 -8.18
N GLU A 423 -12.31 -20.34 -7.80
CA GLU A 423 -12.71 -21.42 -8.70
C GLU A 423 -13.70 -20.93 -9.77
N ALA A 424 -14.62 -20.03 -9.41
CA ALA A 424 -15.63 -19.51 -10.31
C ALA A 424 -15.12 -18.37 -11.21
N ALA A 425 -14.09 -17.65 -10.79
CA ALA A 425 -13.60 -16.47 -11.48
C ALA A 425 -12.83 -16.81 -12.76
N ALA A 426 -13.12 -16.08 -13.84
CA ALA A 426 -12.45 -16.28 -15.11
C ALA A 426 -11.00 -15.74 -15.05
N GLN A 427 -10.03 -16.61 -15.34
CA GLN A 427 -8.63 -16.20 -15.50
C GLN A 427 -8.42 -15.53 -16.86
N LYS A 428 -7.71 -14.41 -16.84
CA LYS A 428 -7.31 -13.63 -18.03
C LYS A 428 -5.82 -13.34 -18.00
N ASN A 429 -5.17 -13.40 -19.16
CA ASN A 429 -3.78 -13.01 -19.32
C ASN A 429 -3.67 -11.51 -19.55
N GLY A 430 -2.57 -10.92 -19.03
CA GLY A 430 -2.25 -9.51 -19.19
C GLY A 430 -2.73 -8.63 -18.02
N SER A 431 -2.79 -7.35 -18.28
CA SER A 431 -3.17 -6.31 -17.32
C SER A 431 -4.66 -6.32 -17.01
N TRP A 432 -5.00 -6.05 -15.74
CA TRP A 432 -6.37 -5.80 -15.29
C TRP A 432 -6.84 -4.37 -15.62
N TRP A 433 -5.94 -3.42 -15.91
CA TRP A 433 -6.28 -2.02 -16.19
C TRP A 433 -7.32 -1.85 -17.30
N PRO A 434 -7.24 -2.57 -18.46
CA PRO A 434 -8.27 -2.48 -19.49
C PRO A 434 -9.64 -2.92 -19.01
N ALA A 435 -9.71 -3.94 -18.16
CA ALA A 435 -10.97 -4.41 -17.60
C ALA A 435 -11.59 -3.35 -16.67
N TRP A 436 -10.77 -2.68 -15.86
CA TRP A 436 -11.23 -1.60 -14.99
C TRP A 436 -11.63 -0.35 -15.78
N ALA A 437 -10.84 0.10 -16.74
CA ALA A 437 -11.21 1.25 -17.58
C ALA A 437 -12.53 1.03 -18.32
N LYS A 438 -12.72 -0.18 -18.86
CA LYS A 438 -14.02 -0.56 -19.46
C LYS A 438 -15.14 -0.54 -18.42
N TRP A 439 -14.91 -1.06 -17.21
CA TRP A 439 -15.91 -1.08 -16.14
C TRP A 439 -16.33 0.34 -15.73
N LEU A 440 -15.38 1.30 -15.69
CA LEU A 440 -15.67 2.72 -15.47
C LEU A 440 -16.47 3.30 -16.65
N SER A 441 -16.03 3.06 -17.89
CA SER A 441 -16.71 3.56 -19.09
C SER A 441 -18.15 3.06 -19.23
N ASP A 442 -18.41 1.79 -18.91
CA ASP A 442 -19.75 1.20 -18.90
C ASP A 442 -20.71 1.87 -17.88
N ARG A 443 -20.15 2.63 -16.91
CA ARG A 443 -20.85 3.35 -15.84
C ARG A 443 -20.76 4.86 -15.97
N SER A 444 -20.22 5.31 -17.10
CA SER A 444 -20.12 6.73 -17.45
C SER A 444 -21.14 7.07 -18.53
N GLY A 445 -21.54 8.34 -18.54
CA GLY A 445 -22.37 8.89 -19.61
C GLY A 445 -21.61 8.99 -20.94
N PRO A 446 -22.34 9.21 -22.06
CA PRO A 446 -21.77 9.38 -23.38
C PRO A 446 -20.97 10.71 -23.53
#